data_d2125ed3893d6264cfe989d2871a026c
#
_entry.id   d2125ed3893d6264cfe989d2871a026c
#
_cell.length_a   1.000
_cell.length_b   1.000
_cell.length_c   1.000
_cell.angle_alpha   90.00
_cell.angle_beta   90.00
_cell.angle_gamma   90.00
#
_symmetry.space_group_name_H-M   'P 1'
#
loop_
_entity.id
_entity.type
_entity.pdbx_description
1 polymer ?
#
loop_
_entity_poly.entity_id
_entity_poly.type
_entity_poly.pdbx_seq_one_letter_code
_entity_poly.pdbx_strand_id
1 'polypeptide(L)'
;MLQRAPENSYRSIFRWGDPDFFKYPKESLYKYVKKRCNLKDEEFMQYNDDLGLDPVNLGEEHAPKIDKKHVKAIAAIVGEKNVSQSDYDRLAVSYGQTMYDLLRMRHRRFDSLPDLVVFPETSEQIEKIVAYVTKNKIPLYVYGGGSSVTRGVEPINGGVSLDMRRNFNKVIKFNETDQTITVQAGMSGPKLEETLQNAQSLFGAKRPYTCGHFP
;
A
#
# COMPACT_ATOMS: atom_id res chain seq x y z
N MET A 1 9.89 -24.89 2.95
CA MET A 1 10.18 -23.71 2.12
C MET A 1 9.01 -22.76 2.25
N LEU A 2 9.24 -21.52 2.68
CA LEU A 2 8.20 -20.50 2.68
C LEU A 2 7.91 -20.13 1.22
N GLN A 3 6.70 -20.38 0.77
CA GLN A 3 6.31 -20.10 -0.60
C GLN A 3 6.10 -18.59 -0.73
N ARG A 4 6.79 -17.95 -1.69
CA ARG A 4 6.59 -16.54 -2.02
C ARG A 4 5.12 -16.31 -2.38
N ALA A 5 4.56 -15.21 -1.90
CA ALA A 5 3.19 -14.84 -2.26
C ALA A 5 3.10 -14.64 -3.79
N PRO A 6 2.18 -15.32 -4.51
CA PRO A 6 2.02 -15.10 -5.94
C PRO A 6 1.70 -13.63 -6.24
N GLU A 7 2.18 -13.12 -7.36
CA GLU A 7 1.83 -11.78 -7.83
C GLU A 7 0.32 -11.66 -8.01
N ASN A 8 -0.22 -10.47 -7.71
CA ASN A 8 -1.65 -10.17 -7.79
C ASN A 8 -2.57 -11.04 -6.90
N SER A 9 -2.01 -11.80 -5.95
CA SER A 9 -2.80 -12.56 -4.97
C SER A 9 -3.26 -11.68 -3.81
N TYR A 10 -4.33 -12.09 -3.12
CA TYR A 10 -4.76 -11.43 -1.87
C TYR A 10 -3.63 -11.35 -0.85
N ARG A 11 -2.82 -12.41 -0.75
CA ARG A 11 -1.68 -12.45 0.18
C ARG A 11 -0.58 -11.46 -0.16
N SER A 12 -0.41 -11.10 -1.42
CA SER A 12 0.61 -10.14 -1.85
C SER A 12 0.29 -8.69 -1.44
N ILE A 13 -0.96 -8.38 -1.11
CA ILE A 13 -1.40 -7.03 -0.76
C ILE A 13 -1.11 -6.73 0.70
N PHE A 14 -1.49 -7.62 1.62
CA PHE A 14 -1.49 -7.35 3.04
C PHE A 14 -0.30 -7.99 3.74
N ARG A 15 0.72 -7.18 4.01
CA ARG A 15 1.96 -7.63 4.62
C ARG A 15 2.65 -6.52 5.40
N TRP A 16 3.25 -6.90 6.51
CA TRP A 16 4.16 -6.07 7.27
C TRP A 16 5.61 -6.49 6.98
N GLY A 17 6.43 -5.56 6.48
CA GLY A 17 7.84 -5.82 6.18
C GLY A 17 8.04 -6.70 4.93
N ASP A 18 9.04 -7.57 4.96
CA ASP A 18 9.38 -8.45 3.86
C ASP A 18 8.22 -9.42 3.54
N PRO A 19 7.72 -9.44 2.31
CA PRO A 19 6.62 -10.33 1.89
C PRO A 19 6.96 -11.81 2.03
N ASP A 20 8.21 -12.16 1.98
CA ASP A 20 8.68 -13.53 2.05
C ASP A 20 9.01 -13.96 3.49
N PHE A 21 8.95 -13.01 4.45
CA PHE A 21 9.20 -13.27 5.86
C PHE A 21 7.91 -13.37 6.65
N PHE A 22 7.54 -14.61 7.00
CA PHE A 22 6.39 -14.87 7.89
C PHE A 22 6.82 -14.88 9.34
N LYS A 23 6.23 -13.97 10.12
CA LYS A 23 6.39 -13.98 11.58
C LYS A 23 5.41 -14.97 12.18
N TYR A 24 5.91 -16.03 12.74
CA TYR A 24 5.10 -16.93 13.57
C TYR A 24 5.19 -16.51 15.04
N PRO A 25 4.09 -16.62 15.81
CA PRO A 25 4.17 -16.42 17.25
C PRO A 25 5.18 -17.41 17.85
N LYS A 26 6.05 -16.93 18.73
CA LYS A 26 6.95 -17.81 19.48
C LYS A 26 6.12 -18.72 20.38
N GLU A 27 6.64 -19.94 20.65
CA GLU A 27 5.96 -20.90 21.53
C GLU A 27 5.59 -20.31 22.90
N SER A 28 6.47 -19.45 23.45
CA SER A 28 6.19 -18.74 24.69
C SER A 28 4.96 -17.82 24.61
N LEU A 29 4.80 -17.11 23.47
CA LEU A 29 3.62 -16.26 23.23
C LEU A 29 2.36 -17.11 23.10
N TYR A 30 2.43 -18.22 22.36
CA TYR A 30 1.33 -19.17 22.24
C TYR A 30 0.86 -19.66 23.61
N LYS A 31 1.79 -20.17 24.45
CA LYS A 31 1.47 -20.64 25.80
C LYS A 31 0.89 -19.54 26.68
N TYR A 32 1.41 -18.32 26.58
CA TYR A 32 0.91 -17.17 27.34
C TYR A 32 -0.52 -16.81 26.93
N VAL A 33 -0.78 -16.64 25.64
CA VAL A 33 -2.13 -16.27 25.13
C VAL A 33 -3.14 -17.36 25.46
N LYS A 34 -2.80 -18.64 25.25
CA LYS A 34 -3.64 -19.78 25.59
C LYS A 34 -4.06 -19.73 27.06
N LYS A 35 -3.10 -19.56 27.97
CA LYS A 35 -3.37 -19.47 29.41
C LYS A 35 -4.17 -18.23 29.78
N ARG A 36 -3.81 -17.07 29.22
CA ARG A 36 -4.43 -15.77 29.56
C ARG A 36 -5.87 -15.66 29.10
N CYS A 37 -6.18 -16.21 27.92
CA CYS A 37 -7.51 -16.20 27.32
C CYS A 37 -8.32 -17.47 27.60
N ASN A 38 -7.77 -18.41 28.37
CA ASN A 38 -8.37 -19.70 28.67
C ASN A 38 -8.84 -20.48 27.43
N LEU A 39 -7.99 -20.51 26.41
CA LEU A 39 -8.29 -21.14 25.12
C LEU A 39 -7.90 -22.62 25.12
N LYS A 40 -8.66 -23.43 24.39
CA LYS A 40 -8.36 -24.85 24.13
C LYS A 40 -7.45 -24.97 22.90
N ASP A 41 -6.77 -26.13 22.77
CA ASP A 41 -5.90 -26.36 21.60
C ASP A 41 -6.68 -26.36 20.29
N GLU A 42 -7.90 -26.86 20.28
CA GLU A 42 -8.77 -26.88 19.10
C GLU A 42 -9.11 -25.47 18.61
N GLU A 43 -9.18 -24.48 19.51
CA GLU A 43 -9.46 -23.09 19.15
C GLU A 43 -8.26 -22.42 18.45
N PHE A 44 -7.04 -22.85 18.75
CA PHE A 44 -5.84 -22.43 18.04
C PHE A 44 -5.62 -23.14 16.70
N MET A 45 -6.19 -24.35 16.57
CA MET A 45 -6.06 -25.19 15.38
C MET A 45 -7.17 -24.91 14.36
N GLN A 46 -8.09 -23.99 14.64
CA GLN A 46 -9.03 -23.48 13.64
C GLN A 46 -8.28 -22.59 12.65
N TYR A 47 -7.69 -23.19 11.65
CA TYR A 47 -7.11 -22.46 10.53
C TYR A 47 -8.22 -21.97 9.61
N ASN A 48 -8.08 -20.74 9.13
CA ASN A 48 -8.64 -20.43 7.84
C ASN A 48 -7.69 -21.08 6.80
N ASP A 49 -8.14 -22.13 6.11
CA ASP A 49 -7.37 -22.84 5.08
C ASP A 49 -7.11 -21.96 3.84
N ASP A 50 -7.82 -20.85 3.74
CA ASP A 50 -7.61 -19.84 2.71
C ASP A 50 -6.33 -19.04 3.01
N LEU A 51 -5.26 -19.42 2.34
CA LEU A 51 -3.97 -18.74 2.41
C LEU A 51 -3.92 -17.45 1.59
N GLY A 52 -4.97 -17.12 0.84
CA GLY A 52 -5.03 -15.95 -0.05
C GLY A 52 -4.05 -16.03 -1.22
N LEU A 53 -3.70 -17.23 -1.69
CA LEU A 53 -2.72 -17.42 -2.77
C LEU A 53 -3.32 -17.23 -4.16
N ASP A 54 -4.64 -17.24 -4.27
CA ASP A 54 -5.35 -17.00 -5.51
C ASP A 54 -5.29 -15.53 -5.94
N PRO A 55 -5.41 -15.24 -7.23
CA PRO A 55 -5.49 -13.88 -7.74
C PRO A 55 -6.69 -13.13 -7.17
N VAL A 56 -6.52 -11.82 -6.96
CA VAL A 56 -7.62 -10.97 -6.51
C VAL A 56 -8.73 -10.95 -7.56
N ASN A 57 -9.94 -11.26 -7.12
CA ASN A 57 -11.18 -11.15 -7.86
C ASN A 57 -12.24 -10.58 -6.91
N LEU A 58 -12.72 -9.39 -7.21
CA LEU A 58 -13.66 -8.67 -6.35
C LEU A 58 -15.12 -9.00 -6.66
N GLY A 59 -15.39 -9.60 -7.83
CA GLY A 59 -16.76 -9.86 -8.29
C GLY A 59 -17.44 -8.62 -8.91
N GLU A 60 -18.54 -8.86 -9.61
CA GLU A 60 -19.29 -7.81 -10.33
C GLU A 60 -19.93 -6.79 -9.39
N GLU A 61 -20.26 -7.18 -8.17
CA GLU A 61 -20.84 -6.31 -7.15
C GLU A 61 -19.93 -5.15 -6.75
N HIS A 62 -18.63 -5.31 -6.97
CA HIS A 62 -17.59 -4.31 -6.70
C HIS A 62 -17.11 -3.58 -7.97
N ALA A 63 -17.84 -3.69 -9.08
CA ALA A 63 -17.49 -3.00 -10.31
C ALA A 63 -17.32 -1.47 -10.08
N PRO A 64 -16.33 -0.82 -10.74
CA PRO A 64 -16.12 0.62 -10.63
C PRO A 64 -17.36 1.41 -11.09
N LYS A 65 -17.74 2.43 -10.35
CA LYS A 65 -18.93 3.26 -10.59
C LYS A 65 -18.62 4.61 -11.22
N ILE A 66 -17.36 4.99 -11.33
CA ILE A 66 -16.94 6.27 -11.94
C ILE A 66 -17.28 6.31 -13.43
N ASP A 67 -17.79 7.44 -13.90
CA ASP A 67 -18.11 7.65 -15.32
C ASP A 67 -16.84 7.55 -16.18
N LYS A 68 -16.92 6.83 -17.30
CA LYS A 68 -15.82 6.65 -18.26
C LYS A 68 -15.22 7.97 -18.77
N LYS A 69 -15.99 9.05 -18.82
CA LYS A 69 -15.47 10.39 -19.18
C LYS A 69 -14.43 10.88 -18.19
N HIS A 70 -14.60 10.60 -16.87
CA HIS A 70 -13.65 10.99 -15.84
C HIS A 70 -12.38 10.13 -15.90
N VAL A 71 -12.53 8.84 -16.17
CA VAL A 71 -11.37 7.95 -16.40
C VAL A 71 -10.52 8.46 -17.56
N LYS A 72 -11.14 8.76 -18.71
CA LYS A 72 -10.43 9.31 -19.88
C LYS A 72 -9.76 10.65 -19.60
N ALA A 73 -10.43 11.55 -18.90
CA ALA A 73 -9.88 12.86 -18.57
C ALA A 73 -8.67 12.75 -17.64
N ILE A 74 -8.72 11.86 -16.63
CA ILE A 74 -7.59 11.61 -15.72
C ILE A 74 -6.44 10.90 -16.46
N ALA A 75 -6.77 9.91 -17.30
CA ALA A 75 -5.76 9.24 -18.13
C ALA A 75 -5.05 10.23 -19.09
N ALA A 76 -5.75 11.23 -19.61
CA ALA A 76 -5.11 12.29 -20.41
C ALA A 76 -4.11 13.14 -19.62
N ILE A 77 -4.23 13.23 -18.30
CA ILE A 77 -3.28 13.95 -17.44
C ILE A 77 -2.02 13.13 -17.18
N VAL A 78 -2.18 11.83 -16.86
CA VAL A 78 -1.07 10.98 -16.38
C VAL A 78 -0.57 9.97 -17.40
N GLY A 79 -1.31 9.76 -18.50
CA GLY A 79 -1.11 8.69 -19.48
C GLY A 79 -1.90 7.42 -19.15
N GLU A 80 -2.37 6.72 -20.19
CA GLU A 80 -3.22 5.52 -20.07
C GLU A 80 -2.57 4.41 -19.21
N LYS A 81 -1.25 4.24 -19.29
CA LYS A 81 -0.49 3.25 -18.49
C LYS A 81 -0.47 3.54 -16.98
N ASN A 82 -0.81 4.76 -16.59
CA ASN A 82 -0.75 5.26 -15.21
C ASN A 82 -2.13 5.36 -14.56
N VAL A 83 -3.13 4.69 -15.12
CA VAL A 83 -4.45 4.49 -14.52
C VAL A 83 -4.81 3.01 -14.50
N SER A 84 -5.52 2.58 -13.48
CA SER A 84 -5.95 1.19 -13.36
C SER A 84 -7.33 1.08 -12.71
N GLN A 85 -8.15 0.19 -13.25
CA GLN A 85 -9.39 -0.27 -12.65
C GLN A 85 -9.35 -1.78 -12.34
N SER A 86 -8.15 -2.38 -12.34
CA SER A 86 -8.00 -3.79 -11.98
C SER A 86 -8.40 -4.03 -10.53
N ASP A 87 -8.96 -5.18 -10.25
CA ASP A 87 -9.35 -5.58 -8.91
C ASP A 87 -8.18 -5.55 -7.94
N TYR A 88 -7.01 -6.02 -8.40
CA TYR A 88 -5.80 -6.02 -7.60
C TYR A 88 -5.35 -4.61 -7.19
N ASP A 89 -5.19 -3.69 -8.14
CA ASP A 89 -4.73 -2.33 -7.85
C ASP A 89 -5.72 -1.59 -6.95
N ARG A 90 -7.02 -1.77 -7.20
CA ARG A 90 -8.08 -1.17 -6.39
C ARG A 90 -8.03 -1.68 -4.95
N LEU A 91 -7.93 -2.99 -4.76
CA LEU A 91 -7.84 -3.57 -3.42
C LEU A 91 -6.54 -3.20 -2.72
N ALA A 92 -5.41 -3.15 -3.44
CA ALA A 92 -4.10 -2.85 -2.90
C ALA A 92 -3.95 -1.46 -2.27
N VAL A 93 -4.85 -0.52 -2.60
CA VAL A 93 -4.86 0.85 -2.06
C VAL A 93 -6.10 1.16 -1.20
N SER A 94 -6.91 0.14 -0.88
CA SER A 94 -8.19 0.36 -0.19
C SER A 94 -8.08 0.43 1.32
N TYR A 95 -7.12 -0.31 1.90
CA TYR A 95 -7.05 -0.50 3.34
C TYR A 95 -5.67 -0.18 3.89
N GLY A 96 -5.63 0.15 5.17
CA GLY A 96 -4.41 0.35 5.94
C GLY A 96 -3.92 -0.93 6.62
N GLN A 97 -3.30 -0.77 7.79
CA GLN A 97 -2.62 -1.84 8.51
C GLN A 97 -3.24 -2.07 9.92
N THR A 98 -4.55 -1.86 10.06
CA THR A 98 -5.24 -2.19 11.31
C THR A 98 -5.50 -3.70 11.41
N MET A 99 -5.70 -4.19 12.63
CA MET A 99 -6.16 -5.57 12.83
C MET A 99 -7.51 -5.81 12.12
N TYR A 100 -8.36 -4.78 12.07
CA TYR A 100 -9.65 -4.85 11.39
C TYR A 100 -9.49 -5.02 9.88
N ASP A 101 -8.54 -4.28 9.26
CA ASP A 101 -8.24 -4.41 7.85
C ASP A 101 -7.68 -5.80 7.53
N LEU A 102 -6.84 -6.35 8.42
CA LEU A 102 -6.34 -7.72 8.31
C LEU A 102 -7.48 -8.75 8.30
N LEU A 103 -8.46 -8.59 9.19
CA LEU A 103 -9.62 -9.47 9.24
C LEU A 103 -10.50 -9.35 8.00
N ARG A 104 -10.73 -8.12 7.50
CA ARG A 104 -11.44 -7.88 6.23
C ARG A 104 -10.78 -8.63 5.07
N MET A 105 -9.46 -8.50 4.93
CA MET A 105 -8.70 -9.19 3.90
C MET A 105 -8.83 -10.71 4.02
N ARG A 106 -8.71 -11.25 5.23
CA ARG A 106 -8.85 -12.70 5.49
C ARG A 106 -10.25 -13.24 5.19
N HIS A 107 -11.27 -12.44 5.49
CA HIS A 107 -12.67 -12.83 5.26
C HIS A 107 -13.21 -12.35 3.93
N ARG A 108 -12.38 -11.71 3.07
CA ARG A 108 -12.74 -11.15 1.76
C ARG A 108 -13.97 -10.24 1.83
N ARG A 109 -14.03 -9.38 2.87
CA ARG A 109 -15.09 -8.41 3.08
C ARG A 109 -14.59 -7.01 2.71
N PHE A 110 -15.02 -6.52 1.54
CA PHE A 110 -14.53 -5.27 0.99
C PHE A 110 -15.67 -4.26 0.87
N ASP A 111 -15.84 -3.44 1.91
CA ASP A 111 -16.93 -2.45 1.98
C ASP A 111 -16.56 -1.14 1.25
N SER A 112 -15.28 -0.87 1.03
CA SER A 112 -14.77 0.41 0.54
C SER A 112 -13.65 0.17 -0.47
N LEU A 113 -13.90 0.54 -1.72
CA LEU A 113 -12.97 0.37 -2.84
C LEU A 113 -12.95 1.65 -3.69
N PRO A 114 -11.81 2.13 -4.20
CA PRO A 114 -11.80 3.21 -5.17
C PRO A 114 -12.33 2.72 -6.51
N ASP A 115 -12.86 3.61 -7.30
CA ASP A 115 -13.30 3.30 -8.68
C ASP A 115 -12.12 3.32 -9.65
N LEU A 116 -11.08 4.10 -9.34
CA LEU A 116 -9.91 4.30 -10.18
C LEU A 116 -8.66 4.47 -9.31
N VAL A 117 -7.59 3.79 -9.68
CA VAL A 117 -6.25 4.01 -9.11
C VAL A 117 -5.41 4.77 -10.12
N VAL A 118 -4.67 5.76 -9.65
CA VAL A 118 -3.82 6.63 -10.47
C VAL A 118 -2.40 6.63 -9.93
N PHE A 119 -1.41 6.50 -10.81
CA PHE A 119 0.01 6.43 -10.49
C PHE A 119 0.74 7.68 -11.03
N PRO A 120 0.69 8.83 -10.33
CA PRO A 120 1.31 10.05 -10.82
C PRO A 120 2.84 9.94 -10.87
N GLU A 121 3.45 10.62 -11.84
CA GLU A 121 4.90 10.68 -12.01
C GLU A 121 5.49 12.03 -11.56
N THR A 122 4.67 13.10 -11.59
CA THR A 122 5.12 14.47 -11.30
C THR A 122 4.15 15.23 -10.42
N SER A 123 4.63 16.29 -9.76
CA SER A 123 3.81 17.18 -8.93
C SER A 123 2.75 17.90 -9.76
N GLU A 124 3.11 18.29 -11.00
CA GLU A 124 2.18 18.99 -11.90
C GLU A 124 1.00 18.08 -12.31
N GLN A 125 1.25 16.78 -12.46
CA GLN A 125 0.16 15.81 -12.66
C GLN A 125 -0.76 15.75 -11.46
N ILE A 126 -0.21 15.71 -10.24
CA ILE A 126 -0.98 15.70 -9.00
C ILE A 126 -1.84 16.96 -8.89
N GLU A 127 -1.28 18.14 -9.13
CA GLU A 127 -2.00 19.41 -9.12
C GLU A 127 -3.19 19.39 -10.11
N LYS A 128 -2.96 18.94 -11.33
CA LYS A 128 -4.03 18.82 -12.35
C LYS A 128 -5.12 17.82 -11.96
N ILE A 129 -4.74 16.68 -11.36
CA ILE A 129 -5.71 15.70 -10.85
C ILE A 129 -6.55 16.32 -9.74
N VAL A 130 -5.91 16.96 -8.73
CA VAL A 130 -6.61 17.61 -7.62
C VAL A 130 -7.59 18.66 -8.14
N ALA A 131 -7.16 19.52 -9.05
CA ALA A 131 -8.04 20.53 -9.67
C ALA A 131 -9.22 19.87 -10.40
N TYR A 132 -8.97 18.82 -11.16
CA TYR A 132 -10.01 18.10 -11.92
C TYR A 132 -11.04 17.44 -10.99
N VAL A 133 -10.60 16.67 -10.00
CA VAL A 133 -11.51 15.93 -9.11
C VAL A 133 -12.28 16.88 -8.21
N THR A 134 -11.66 17.99 -7.75
CA THR A 134 -12.33 19.03 -6.98
C THR A 134 -13.46 19.68 -7.77
N LYS A 135 -13.18 20.08 -9.03
CA LYS A 135 -14.20 20.66 -9.93
C LYS A 135 -15.38 19.73 -10.17
N ASN A 136 -15.11 18.43 -10.27
CA ASN A 136 -16.12 17.42 -10.58
C ASN A 136 -16.70 16.73 -9.32
N LYS A 137 -16.32 17.17 -8.11
CA LYS A 137 -16.74 16.60 -6.83
C LYS A 137 -16.53 15.10 -6.72
N ILE A 138 -15.40 14.61 -7.24
CA ILE A 138 -14.99 13.21 -7.17
C ILE A 138 -14.14 13.03 -5.90
N PRO A 139 -14.45 12.05 -5.02
CA PRO A 139 -13.63 11.75 -3.85
C PRO A 139 -12.20 11.39 -4.25
N LEU A 140 -11.22 11.91 -3.50
CA LEU A 140 -9.79 11.66 -3.72
C LEU A 140 -9.14 11.19 -2.44
N TYR A 141 -8.38 10.09 -2.53
CA TYR A 141 -7.62 9.51 -1.44
C TYR A 141 -6.15 9.40 -1.85
N VAL A 142 -5.24 9.51 -0.90
CA VAL A 142 -3.80 9.41 -1.16
C VAL A 142 -3.24 8.19 -0.46
N TYR A 143 -2.53 7.36 -1.20
CA TYR A 143 -1.89 6.15 -0.71
C TYR A 143 -0.37 6.26 -0.86
N GLY A 144 0.32 6.44 0.26
CA GLY A 144 1.79 6.40 0.36
C GLY A 144 2.27 4.99 0.70
N GLY A 145 2.87 4.79 1.89
CA GLY A 145 3.29 3.48 2.35
C GLY A 145 2.16 2.52 2.74
N GLY A 146 0.93 3.01 2.85
CA GLY A 146 -0.23 2.20 3.26
C GLY A 146 -0.22 1.81 4.74
N SER A 147 0.61 2.45 5.56
CA SER A 147 0.78 2.14 6.99
C SER A 147 -0.31 2.74 7.90
N SER A 148 -1.36 3.30 7.34
CA SER A 148 -2.47 3.91 8.10
C SER A 148 -3.09 2.91 9.08
N VAL A 149 -3.17 3.30 10.35
CA VAL A 149 -3.87 2.56 11.41
C VAL A 149 -5.11 3.29 11.91
N THR A 150 -5.48 4.39 11.25
CA THR A 150 -6.65 5.23 11.56
C THR A 150 -7.67 5.27 10.44
N ARG A 151 -7.52 4.39 9.44
CA ARG A 151 -8.39 4.25 8.26
C ARG A 151 -8.42 5.48 7.33
N GLY A 152 -7.44 6.38 7.42
CA GLY A 152 -7.38 7.60 6.59
C GLY A 152 -7.19 7.35 5.09
N VAL A 153 -6.77 6.15 4.70
CA VAL A 153 -6.59 5.76 3.28
C VAL A 153 -7.84 5.12 2.67
N GLU A 154 -8.84 4.78 3.49
CA GLU A 154 -9.99 3.99 3.07
C GLU A 154 -10.95 4.81 2.18
N PRO A 155 -11.22 4.36 0.95
CA PRO A 155 -12.06 5.09 -0.01
C PRO A 155 -13.54 4.81 0.21
N ILE A 156 -14.10 5.26 1.33
CA ILE A 156 -15.48 4.99 1.77
C ILE A 156 -16.56 5.46 0.78
N ASN A 157 -16.24 6.40 -0.10
CA ASN A 157 -17.17 6.95 -1.09
C ASN A 157 -16.74 6.62 -2.54
N GLY A 158 -15.97 5.55 -2.76
CA GLY A 158 -15.44 5.25 -4.10
C GLY A 158 -14.48 6.31 -4.60
N GLY A 159 -14.55 6.69 -5.87
CA GLY A 159 -13.75 7.76 -6.45
C GLY A 159 -12.32 7.35 -6.82
N VAL A 160 -11.35 8.22 -6.59
CA VAL A 160 -9.96 8.08 -7.08
C VAL A 160 -8.99 7.90 -5.93
N SER A 161 -8.11 6.90 -6.02
CA SER A 161 -6.94 6.77 -5.14
C SER A 161 -5.65 7.07 -5.91
N LEU A 162 -4.80 7.95 -5.35
CA LEU A 162 -3.45 8.22 -5.85
C LEU A 162 -2.47 7.27 -5.18
N ASP A 163 -1.93 6.31 -5.92
CA ASP A 163 -0.83 5.46 -5.44
C ASP A 163 0.51 6.10 -5.79
N MET A 164 1.19 6.62 -4.78
CA MET A 164 2.48 7.28 -4.92
C MET A 164 3.64 6.31 -5.08
N ARG A 165 3.49 5.04 -4.68
CA ARG A 165 4.59 4.07 -4.56
C ARG A 165 5.24 3.71 -5.90
N ARG A 166 4.43 3.62 -6.97
CA ARG A 166 4.90 3.12 -8.27
C ARG A 166 5.87 4.10 -8.95
N ASN A 167 5.51 5.37 -9.06
CA ASN A 167 6.23 6.34 -9.87
C ASN A 167 6.73 7.57 -9.10
N PHE A 168 6.13 7.90 -7.96
CA PHE A 168 6.42 9.11 -7.18
C PHE A 168 7.31 8.78 -5.97
N ASN A 169 8.49 8.20 -6.23
CA ASN A 169 9.35 7.61 -5.21
C ASN A 169 10.86 7.94 -5.42
N LYS A 170 11.17 9.12 -5.94
CA LYS A 170 12.54 9.54 -6.24
C LYS A 170 13.12 10.40 -5.12
N VAL A 171 14.45 10.47 -5.06
CA VAL A 171 15.16 11.47 -4.28
C VAL A 171 15.14 12.80 -5.04
N ILE A 172 14.76 13.87 -4.36
CA ILE A 172 14.73 15.23 -4.92
C ILE A 172 16.03 15.95 -4.58
N LYS A 173 16.49 15.85 -3.33
CA LYS A 173 17.67 16.56 -2.84
C LYS A 173 18.34 15.80 -1.71
N PHE A 174 19.66 15.74 -1.74
CA PHE A 174 20.49 15.31 -0.62
C PHE A 174 21.38 16.46 -0.17
N ASN A 175 21.48 16.72 1.12
CA ASN A 175 22.34 17.74 1.72
C ASN A 175 23.17 17.10 2.82
N GLU A 176 24.46 16.89 2.52
CA GLU A 176 25.38 16.26 3.45
C GLU A 176 25.68 17.13 4.67
N THR A 177 25.77 18.45 4.49
CA THR A 177 26.08 19.39 5.57
C THR A 177 24.97 19.42 6.62
N ASP A 178 23.72 19.50 6.17
CA ASP A 178 22.54 19.56 7.04
C ASP A 178 22.04 18.16 7.43
N GLN A 179 22.64 17.10 6.86
CA GLN A 179 22.22 15.71 7.04
C GLN A 179 20.74 15.49 6.74
N THR A 180 20.27 16.11 5.64
CA THR A 180 18.87 16.02 5.22
C THR A 180 18.76 15.40 3.83
N ILE A 181 17.66 14.66 3.60
CA ILE A 181 17.27 14.15 2.29
C ILE A 181 15.81 14.48 2.04
N THR A 182 15.52 15.02 0.87
CA THR A 182 14.15 15.27 0.41
C THR A 182 13.77 14.22 -0.61
N VAL A 183 12.68 13.52 -0.37
CA VAL A 183 12.19 12.44 -1.21
C VAL A 183 10.72 12.66 -1.58
N GLN A 184 10.29 12.03 -2.65
CA GLN A 184 8.88 11.97 -3.04
C GLN A 184 8.11 11.03 -2.10
N ALA A 185 6.80 11.27 -1.93
CA ALA A 185 5.94 10.66 -0.92
C ALA A 185 5.71 9.14 -1.06
N GLY A 186 6.07 8.53 -2.18
CA GLY A 186 6.01 7.09 -2.40
C GLY A 186 7.32 6.36 -2.08
N MET A 187 8.34 7.06 -1.58
CA MET A 187 9.60 6.43 -1.17
C MET A 187 9.35 5.54 0.05
N SER A 188 9.69 4.26 -0.06
CA SER A 188 9.62 3.34 1.08
C SER A 188 10.85 3.47 1.98
N GLY A 189 10.66 3.19 3.29
CA GLY A 189 11.76 3.20 4.25
C GLY A 189 12.95 2.31 3.84
N PRO A 190 12.75 1.04 3.49
CA PRO A 190 13.85 0.18 3.04
C PRO A 190 14.61 0.73 1.82
N LYS A 191 13.90 1.31 0.84
CA LYS A 191 14.53 1.92 -0.33
C LYS A 191 15.29 3.20 0.03
N LEU A 192 14.77 3.98 0.97
CA LEU A 192 15.46 5.16 1.48
C LEU A 192 16.76 4.77 2.20
N GLU A 193 16.71 3.76 3.06
CA GLU A 193 17.90 3.25 3.75
C GLU A 193 18.94 2.73 2.76
N GLU A 194 18.57 1.90 1.80
CA GLU A 194 19.46 1.44 0.72
C GLU A 194 20.11 2.62 -0.02
N THR A 195 19.33 3.65 -0.34
CA THR A 195 19.82 4.86 -1.00
C THR A 195 20.85 5.59 -0.14
N LEU A 196 20.61 5.72 1.15
CA LEU A 196 21.52 6.37 2.10
C LEU A 196 22.79 5.57 2.34
N GLN A 197 22.70 4.25 2.42
CA GLN A 197 23.87 3.37 2.51
C GLN A 197 24.79 3.51 1.29
N ASN A 198 24.21 3.83 0.12
CA ASN A 198 24.93 4.06 -1.12
C ASN A 198 25.19 5.56 -1.41
N ALA A 199 25.07 6.45 -0.43
CA ALA A 199 25.17 7.90 -0.63
C ALA A 199 26.50 8.36 -1.23
N GLN A 200 27.60 7.64 -0.96
CA GLN A 200 28.91 7.93 -1.56
C GLN A 200 28.88 7.79 -3.08
N SER A 201 28.32 6.72 -3.61
CA SER A 201 28.24 6.46 -5.05
C SER A 201 27.13 7.27 -5.74
N LEU A 202 26.02 7.52 -5.05
CA LEU A 202 24.86 8.22 -5.64
C LEU A 202 24.98 9.73 -5.60
N PHE A 203 25.58 10.29 -4.54
CA PHE A 203 25.60 11.73 -4.28
C PHE A 203 27.01 12.30 -4.08
N GLY A 204 28.06 11.48 -4.15
CA GLY A 204 29.42 11.90 -3.83
C GLY A 204 29.64 12.24 -2.36
N ALA A 205 28.85 11.69 -1.46
CA ALA A 205 28.96 11.92 -0.03
C ALA A 205 30.27 11.35 0.53
N LYS A 206 30.75 11.91 1.66
CA LYS A 206 32.00 11.47 2.30
C LYS A 206 31.89 10.08 2.93
N ARG A 207 30.68 9.66 3.29
CA ARG A 207 30.41 8.37 3.96
C ARG A 207 29.00 7.86 3.65
N PRO A 208 28.69 6.59 3.94
CA PRO A 208 27.33 6.10 3.99
C PRO A 208 26.53 6.81 5.10
N TYR A 209 25.22 6.90 4.93
CA TYR A 209 24.27 7.43 5.90
C TYR A 209 23.20 6.39 6.21
N THR A 210 22.47 6.61 7.27
CA THR A 210 21.30 5.82 7.66
C THR A 210 20.19 6.75 8.11
N CYS A 211 18.95 6.43 7.81
CA CYS A 211 17.80 7.15 8.35
C CYS A 211 17.30 6.54 9.68
N GLY A 212 17.99 5.52 10.17
CA GLY A 212 17.64 4.89 11.43
C GLY A 212 16.42 3.99 11.32
N HIS A 213 15.42 4.23 12.15
CA HIS A 213 14.24 3.38 12.24
C HIS A 213 13.08 3.95 11.41
N PHE A 214 12.39 3.09 10.64
CA PHE A 214 11.13 3.45 10.02
C PHE A 214 10.01 2.53 10.48
N PRO A 215 8.78 3.01 10.45
CA PRO A 215 7.62 2.23 10.85
C PRO A 215 7.34 1.05 9.90
#